data_c60d652bfa362ddf950296bfa57537e5
#
_entry.id   c60d652bfa362ddf950296bfa57537e5
#
_cell.length_a   1.000
_cell.length_b   1.000
_cell.length_c   1.000
_cell.angle_alpha   90.00
_cell.angle_beta   90.00
_cell.angle_gamma   90.00
#
_symmetry.space_group_name_H-M   'P 1'
#
loop_
_entity.id
_entity.type
_entity.pdbx_description
1 polymer ?
#
loop_
_entity_poly.entity_id
_entity_poly.type
_entity_poly.pdbx_seq_one_letter_code
_entity_poly.pdbx_strand_id
1 'polypeptide(L)'
;VTIDPVSGFRVALRPEGAGRLLLFDAGGAPAGAIEAPPGYRLSHLVETPGRLLVVGQGEAPVDGWHDWHFAIDVRSATLTRAGPAY
;
A
#
# COMPACT_ATOMS: atom_id res chain seq x y z
N VAL A 1 -3.42 8.76 9.00
CA VAL A 1 -2.13 8.07 9.08
C VAL A 1 -2.31 6.75 9.82
N THR A 2 -1.85 5.69 9.23
CA THR A 2 -2.01 4.33 9.73
C THR A 2 -0.65 3.79 10.14
N ILE A 3 -0.60 3.03 11.23
CA ILE A 3 0.64 2.45 11.73
C ILE A 3 0.79 1.04 11.15
N ASP A 4 1.95 0.76 10.54
CA ASP A 4 2.30 -0.59 10.12
C ASP A 4 2.65 -1.43 11.35
N PRO A 5 1.90 -2.53 11.63
CA PRO A 5 2.09 -3.28 12.86
C PRO A 5 3.42 -4.06 12.91
N VAL A 6 4.03 -4.30 11.76
CA VAL A 6 5.30 -5.06 11.71
C VAL A 6 6.48 -4.17 12.05
N SER A 7 6.54 -2.97 11.48
CA SER A 7 7.70 -2.09 11.60
C SER A 7 7.51 -0.95 12.60
N GLY A 8 6.26 -0.59 12.92
CA GLY A 8 5.94 0.61 13.68
C GLY A 8 5.98 1.89 12.85
N PHE A 9 6.29 1.80 11.57
CA PHE A 9 6.27 2.95 10.67
C PHE A 9 4.86 3.43 10.44
N ARG A 10 4.73 4.71 10.14
CA ARG A 10 3.45 5.32 9.79
C ARG A 10 3.34 5.44 8.28
N VAL A 11 2.16 5.13 7.77
CA VAL A 11 1.89 5.12 6.33
C VAL A 11 0.72 6.03 6.05
N ALA A 12 0.90 6.96 5.10
CA ALA A 12 -0.15 7.86 4.65
C ALA A 12 -0.38 7.66 3.16
N LEU A 13 -1.64 7.46 2.76
CA LEU A 13 -2.00 7.37 1.35
C LEU A 13 -2.29 8.76 0.80
N ARG A 14 -1.62 9.11 -0.28
CA ARG A 14 -1.84 10.34 -1.04
C ARG A 14 -2.56 10.01 -2.34
N PRO A 15 -3.73 10.60 -2.58
CA PRO A 15 -4.56 10.21 -3.73
C PRO A 15 -4.20 10.86 -5.06
N GLU A 16 -3.23 11.74 -5.12
CA GLU A 16 -2.86 12.44 -6.35
C GLU A 16 -2.33 11.47 -7.41
N GLY A 17 -2.77 11.62 -8.65
CA GLY A 17 -2.40 10.74 -9.74
C GLY A 17 -2.91 9.33 -9.51
N ALA A 18 -2.04 8.33 -9.65
CA ALA A 18 -2.35 6.94 -9.35
C ALA A 18 -2.30 6.62 -7.85
N GLY A 19 -1.94 7.60 -7.04
CA GLY A 19 -1.77 7.42 -5.61
C GLY A 19 -0.37 6.96 -5.26
N ARG A 20 0.07 7.32 -4.05
CA ARG A 20 1.33 6.85 -3.49
C ARG A 20 1.24 6.79 -1.98
N LEU A 21 2.11 6.00 -1.38
CA LEU A 21 2.22 5.90 0.06
C LEU A 21 3.41 6.72 0.52
N LEU A 22 3.21 7.55 1.53
CA LEU A 22 4.31 8.24 2.21
C LEU A 22 4.64 7.48 3.48
N LEU A 23 5.91 7.26 3.72
CA LEU A 23 6.39 6.50 4.88
C LEU A 23 7.06 7.44 5.86
N PHE A 24 6.73 7.26 7.13
CA PHE A 24 7.34 7.99 8.24
C PHE A 24 7.81 6.97 9.26
N ASP A 25 8.96 7.19 9.87
CA ASP A 25 9.45 6.30 10.93
C ASP A 25 8.58 6.44 12.20
N ALA A 26 8.89 5.65 13.21
CA ALA A 26 8.13 5.65 14.47
C ALA A 26 8.14 7.01 15.18
N GLY A 27 9.16 7.81 14.95
CA GLY A 27 9.27 9.17 15.48
C GLY A 27 8.56 10.22 14.62
N GLY A 28 8.04 9.85 13.46
CA GLY A 28 7.35 10.76 12.54
C GLY A 28 8.23 11.43 11.51
N ALA A 29 9.51 11.06 11.41
CA ALA A 29 10.40 11.60 10.38
C ALA A 29 10.14 10.93 9.03
N PRO A 30 10.22 11.69 7.92
CA PRO A 30 10.05 11.11 6.59
C PRO A 30 11.04 9.98 6.34
N ALA A 31 10.55 8.85 5.83
CA ALA A 31 11.36 7.65 5.61
C ALA A 31 11.30 7.13 4.17
N GLY A 32 10.47 7.70 3.32
CA GLY A 32 10.38 7.30 1.93
C GLY A 32 8.97 7.37 1.36
N ALA A 33 8.84 6.85 0.15
CA ALA A 33 7.55 6.78 -0.54
C ALA A 33 7.49 5.52 -1.40
N ILE A 34 6.27 5.04 -1.62
CA ILE A 34 6.01 3.89 -2.50
C ILE A 34 5.00 4.34 -3.55
N GLU A 35 5.37 4.24 -4.83
CA GLU A 35 4.48 4.56 -5.93
C GLU A 35 3.54 3.41 -6.23
N ALA A 36 2.38 3.72 -6.82
CA ALA A 36 1.46 2.70 -7.28
C ALA A 36 2.16 1.80 -8.32
N PRO A 37 1.93 0.47 -8.27
CA PRO A 37 2.43 -0.41 -9.32
C PRO A 37 1.89 0.00 -10.69
N PRO A 38 2.62 -0.25 -11.79
CA PRO A 38 2.13 0.05 -13.14
C PRO A 38 0.77 -0.58 -13.40
N GLY A 39 -0.16 0.20 -13.93
CA GLY A 39 -1.51 -0.26 -14.24
C GLY A 39 -2.47 -0.27 -13.05
N TYR A 40 -2.04 0.19 -11.88
CA TYR A 40 -2.88 0.24 -10.68
C TYR A 40 -3.02 1.66 -10.14
N ARG A 41 -4.16 1.89 -9.51
CA ARG A 41 -4.42 3.09 -8.70
C ARG A 41 -4.61 2.64 -7.26
N LEU A 42 -3.89 3.26 -6.34
CA LEU A 42 -4.05 2.97 -4.91
C LEU A 42 -5.34 3.61 -4.40
N SER A 43 -6.17 2.81 -3.75
CA SER A 43 -7.50 3.21 -3.32
C SER A 43 -7.57 3.53 -1.83
N HIS A 44 -7.24 2.56 -0.98
CA HIS A 44 -7.32 2.75 0.47
C HIS A 44 -6.45 1.74 1.20
N LEU A 45 -6.09 2.09 2.44
CA LEU A 45 -5.35 1.19 3.32
C LEU A 45 -6.31 0.24 4.01
N VAL A 46 -5.85 -0.98 4.26
CA VAL A 46 -6.61 -2.01 4.97
C VAL A 46 -5.78 -2.51 6.13
N GLU A 47 -6.31 -2.35 7.34
CA GLU A 47 -5.68 -2.87 8.54
C GLU A 47 -6.15 -4.30 8.78
N THR A 48 -5.19 -5.22 8.91
CA THR A 48 -5.46 -6.60 9.28
C THR A 48 -4.62 -6.97 10.50
N PRO A 49 -5.01 -8.00 11.25
CA PRO A 49 -4.13 -8.50 12.30
C PRO A 49 -2.77 -8.91 11.72
N GLY A 50 -1.72 -8.26 12.21
CA GLY A 50 -0.35 -8.62 11.86
C GLY A 50 0.25 -7.93 10.64
N ARG A 51 -0.54 -7.25 9.79
CA ARG A 51 0.04 -6.50 8.68
C ARG A 51 -0.90 -5.45 8.09
N LEU A 52 -0.29 -4.46 7.44
CA LEU A 52 -1.00 -3.41 6.73
C LEU A 52 -0.99 -3.72 5.22
N LEU A 53 -2.15 -3.59 4.60
CA LEU A 53 -2.32 -3.77 3.16
C LEU A 53 -2.82 -2.48 2.53
N VAL A 54 -2.64 -2.38 1.21
CA VAL A 54 -3.27 -1.32 0.41
C VAL A 54 -4.01 -1.97 -0.76
N VAL A 55 -5.19 -1.44 -1.09
CA VAL A 55 -5.94 -1.91 -2.26
C VAL A 55 -5.50 -1.13 -3.48
N GLY A 56 -5.11 -1.85 -4.53
CA GLY A 56 -4.85 -1.30 -5.85
C GLY A 56 -5.95 -1.70 -6.81
N GLN A 57 -6.49 -0.72 -7.53
CA GLN A 57 -7.51 -0.94 -8.56
C GLN A 57 -6.80 -1.03 -9.90
N GLY A 58 -6.92 -2.18 -10.56
CA GLY A 58 -6.25 -2.46 -11.81
C GLY A 58 -7.04 -2.01 -13.03
N GLU A 59 -6.34 -1.51 -14.05
CA GLU A 59 -6.94 -1.16 -15.35
C GLU A 59 -7.34 -2.42 -16.12
N ALA A 60 -6.57 -3.49 -15.98
CA ALA A 60 -6.83 -4.76 -16.64
C ALA A 60 -6.93 -5.87 -15.59
N PRO A 61 -7.79 -6.88 -15.82
CA PRO A 61 -7.92 -7.97 -14.85
C PRO A 61 -6.69 -8.88 -14.88
N VAL A 62 -6.34 -9.38 -13.68
CA VAL A 62 -5.35 -10.44 -13.51
C VAL A 62 -6.09 -11.59 -12.82
N ASP A 63 -6.03 -12.77 -13.39
CA ASP A 63 -6.78 -13.94 -12.90
C ASP A 63 -8.27 -13.64 -12.68
N GLY A 64 -8.84 -12.76 -13.53
CA GLY A 64 -10.25 -12.39 -13.45
C GLY A 64 -10.58 -11.29 -12.47
N TRP A 65 -9.60 -10.73 -11.75
CA TRP A 65 -9.82 -9.69 -10.74
C TRP A 65 -9.12 -8.40 -11.13
N HIS A 66 -9.83 -7.27 -11.01
CA HIS A 66 -9.25 -5.93 -11.23
C HIS A 66 -8.58 -5.40 -9.98
N ASP A 67 -9.17 -5.64 -8.82
CA ASP A 67 -8.70 -5.07 -7.56
C ASP A 67 -7.92 -6.11 -6.76
N TRP A 68 -6.79 -5.67 -6.21
CA TRP A 68 -5.90 -6.55 -5.46
C TRP A 68 -5.45 -5.90 -4.17
N HIS A 69 -5.28 -6.73 -3.14
CA HIS A 69 -4.56 -6.33 -1.95
C HIS A 69 -3.06 -6.46 -2.19
N PHE A 70 -2.32 -5.42 -1.80
CA PHE A 70 -0.86 -5.42 -1.85
C PHE A 70 -0.33 -5.35 -0.43
N ALA A 71 0.62 -6.22 -0.10
CA ALA A 71 1.35 -6.18 1.16
C ALA A 71 2.41 -5.07 1.06
N ILE A 72 2.52 -4.28 2.12
CA ILE A 72 3.44 -3.16 2.19
C ILE A 72 4.69 -3.61 2.92
N ASP A 73 5.85 -3.51 2.26
CA ASP A 73 7.15 -3.71 2.90
C ASP A 73 7.84 -2.35 3.02
N VAL A 74 7.86 -1.80 4.22
CA VAL A 74 8.43 -0.46 4.45
C VAL A 74 9.94 -0.45 4.35
N ARG A 75 10.63 -1.57 4.61
CA ARG A 75 12.09 -1.63 4.55
C ARG A 75 12.61 -1.53 3.13
N SER A 76 11.98 -2.27 2.22
CA SER A 76 12.35 -2.24 0.81
C SER A 76 11.60 -1.19 0.02
N ALA A 77 10.58 -0.55 0.62
CA ALA A 77 9.68 0.39 -0.01
C ALA A 77 9.01 -0.21 -1.23
N THR A 78 8.48 -1.42 -1.09
CA THR A 78 7.85 -2.17 -2.18
C THR A 78 6.46 -2.66 -1.81
N LEU A 79 5.67 -2.94 -2.85
CA LEU A 79 4.36 -3.57 -2.74
C LEU A 79 4.41 -4.94 -3.41
N THR A 80 3.83 -5.94 -2.74
CA THR A 80 3.74 -7.30 -3.27
C THR A 80 2.27 -7.71 -3.29
N ARG A 81 1.81 -8.22 -4.42
CA ARG A 81 0.42 -8.67 -4.56
C ARG A 81 0.15 -9.81 -3.58
N ALA A 82 -0.88 -9.62 -2.74
CA ALA A 82 -1.18 -10.56 -1.64
C ALA A 82 -2.44 -11.39 -1.87
N GLY A 83 -3.44 -10.82 -2.55
CA GLY A 83 -4.68 -11.53 -2.84
C GLY A 83 -5.71 -10.61 -3.47
N PRO A 84 -6.76 -11.16 -4.11
CA PRO A 84 -7.78 -10.33 -4.72
C PRO A 84 -8.56 -9.55 -3.67
N ALA A 85 -8.95 -8.32 -4.04
CA ALA A 85 -9.80 -7.47 -3.23
C ALA A 85 -11.23 -7.56 -3.76
N TYR A 86 -12.08 -8.22 -3.01
CA TYR A 86 -13.47 -8.44 -3.41
C TYR A 86 -14.33 -7.22 -3.19
#